data_d6a01fe6f95e6f21bb7c4f62c4822b94
#
_entry.id   d6a01fe6f95e6f21bb7c4f62c4822b94
#
_cell.length_a   1.000
_cell.length_b   1.000
_cell.length_c   1.000
_cell.angle_alpha   90.00
_cell.angle_beta   90.00
_cell.angle_gamma   90.00
#
_symmetry.space_group_name_H-M   'P 1'
#
loop_
_entity.id
_entity.type
_entity.pdbx_description
1 polymer ?
#
loop_
_entity_poly.entity_id
_entity_poly.type
_entity_poly.pdbx_seq_one_letter_code
_entity_poly.pdbx_strand_id
1 'polypeptide(L)'
;MKAAVLYEVGKKLEIIDLNIGKPKQGEVLVNMKAAGVCASDHHVIHGQIPYPTPIVLGHENAGVVEEIGENVQGIEPGDSVIMSFVSSCGNCVYCRTGLANHCSRHYSDPKVQHKLFDNTFRIHDQEDTGIFQMNKLGGFAEKQVVPADSLLVIPNEVPPEVAALIGCCVTTGFGGIVNLDNIKTGSTVAVFGCGGVGLNILEGAKSLNANKIIAVDISDHKLEFAYKFGATHVINAKNEDPVEKIREITDGGVDYSFDSFGSPIIMKQAVESLGRRGTASLVGLAHPKSDVDLNMVDLVRNEKKVVGSFYGYASPLVTMKKIVDMYLTGKINIEPLIRKKFMLSEINEAFEDIDKGEDGRGVIVF
;
A
#
# COMPACT_ATOMS: atom_id res chain seq x y z
N MET A 1 11.00 -12.04 21.60
CA MET A 1 10.61 -10.77 20.98
C MET A 1 9.14 -10.49 21.23
N LYS A 2 8.76 -9.21 21.34
CA LYS A 2 7.34 -8.83 21.43
C LYS A 2 6.71 -8.74 20.04
N ALA A 3 5.44 -9.19 19.93
CA ALA A 3 4.65 -9.07 18.72
C ALA A 3 3.17 -8.87 19.05
N ALA A 4 2.44 -8.23 18.13
CA ALA A 4 0.99 -8.09 18.18
C ALA A 4 0.35 -9.20 17.34
N VAL A 5 -0.39 -10.09 17.98
CA VAL A 5 -0.99 -11.28 17.37
C VAL A 5 -2.51 -11.15 17.29
N LEU A 6 -3.08 -11.46 16.15
CA LEU A 6 -4.51 -11.68 15.97
C LEU A 6 -4.79 -13.17 16.17
N TYR A 7 -5.42 -13.53 17.29
CA TYR A 7 -5.82 -14.90 17.58
C TYR A 7 -7.18 -15.26 16.99
N GLU A 8 -8.10 -14.30 16.97
CA GLU A 8 -9.47 -14.49 16.49
C GLU A 8 -9.95 -13.24 15.76
N VAL A 9 -10.59 -13.44 14.62
CA VAL A 9 -11.18 -12.36 13.82
C VAL A 9 -12.22 -11.59 14.65
N GLY A 10 -12.20 -10.27 14.58
CA GLY A 10 -13.07 -9.38 15.34
C GLY A 10 -12.59 -9.07 16.76
N LYS A 11 -11.43 -9.59 17.17
CA LYS A 11 -10.83 -9.30 18.47
C LYS A 11 -9.68 -8.30 18.34
N LYS A 12 -9.30 -7.68 19.45
CA LYS A 12 -8.11 -6.85 19.56
C LYS A 12 -6.84 -7.69 19.40
N LEU A 13 -5.79 -7.06 18.88
CA LEU A 13 -4.46 -7.66 18.85
C LEU A 13 -3.91 -7.81 20.26
N GLU A 14 -3.28 -8.94 20.54
CA GLU A 14 -2.64 -9.23 21.83
C GLU A 14 -1.13 -9.07 21.71
N ILE A 15 -0.52 -8.32 22.64
CA ILE A 15 0.93 -8.16 22.71
C ILE A 15 1.50 -9.29 23.55
N ILE A 16 2.28 -10.16 22.91
CA ILE A 16 2.86 -11.34 23.58
C ILE A 16 4.33 -11.50 23.26
N ASP A 17 5.02 -12.28 24.07
CA ASP A 17 6.41 -12.69 23.82
C ASP A 17 6.43 -13.97 22.98
N LEU A 18 7.12 -13.89 21.83
CA LEU A 18 7.26 -14.98 20.85
C LEU A 18 8.71 -15.36 20.64
N ASN A 19 8.92 -16.59 20.21
CA ASN A 19 10.21 -17.11 19.75
C ASN A 19 10.33 -16.86 18.25
N ILE A 20 11.51 -16.43 17.78
CA ILE A 20 11.83 -16.30 16.36
C ILE A 20 12.96 -17.23 15.99
N GLY A 21 12.75 -17.99 14.93
CA GLY A 21 13.77 -18.88 14.37
C GLY A 21 14.84 -18.12 13.58
N LYS A 22 15.96 -18.78 13.31
CA LYS A 22 17.02 -18.24 12.47
C LYS A 22 16.60 -18.18 11.00
N PRO A 23 17.13 -17.22 10.23
CA PRO A 23 16.92 -17.17 8.79
C PRO A 23 17.57 -18.40 8.12
N LYS A 24 16.82 -19.07 7.24
CA LYS A 24 17.32 -20.16 6.39
C LYS A 24 17.80 -19.62 5.04
N GLN A 25 18.07 -20.51 4.11
CA GLN A 25 18.52 -20.17 2.76
C GLN A 25 17.58 -19.17 2.08
N GLY A 26 18.13 -18.04 1.61
CA GLY A 26 17.39 -16.99 0.93
C GLY A 26 16.48 -16.15 1.84
N GLU A 27 16.69 -16.22 3.16
CA GLU A 27 15.94 -15.46 4.17
C GLU A 27 16.86 -14.50 4.93
N VAL A 28 16.26 -13.50 5.52
CA VAL A 28 16.94 -12.44 6.29
C VAL A 28 16.19 -12.19 7.59
N LEU A 29 16.90 -12.12 8.70
CA LEU A 29 16.38 -11.63 9.97
C LEU A 29 16.53 -10.11 10.00
N VAL A 30 15.42 -9.42 10.20
CA VAL A 30 15.37 -7.95 10.26
C VAL A 30 14.91 -7.50 11.65
N ASN A 31 15.65 -6.58 12.24
CA ASN A 31 15.26 -5.83 13.42
C ASN A 31 14.38 -4.65 12.99
N MET A 32 13.12 -4.66 13.37
CA MET A 32 12.13 -3.68 12.94
C MET A 32 12.44 -2.29 13.51
N LYS A 33 12.20 -1.25 12.72
CA LYS A 33 12.31 0.15 13.13
C LYS A 33 11.00 0.89 12.99
N ALA A 34 10.21 0.55 11.96
CA ALA A 34 8.89 1.14 11.79
C ALA A 34 7.96 0.20 11.02
N ALA A 35 6.66 0.27 11.33
CA ALA A 35 5.59 -0.40 10.59
C ALA A 35 4.39 0.53 10.42
N GLY A 36 3.96 0.75 9.17
CA GLY A 36 2.75 1.53 8.85
C GLY A 36 1.47 0.79 9.24
N VAL A 37 0.48 1.52 9.73
CA VAL A 37 -0.83 0.97 10.07
C VAL A 37 -1.77 1.18 8.89
N CYS A 38 -2.27 0.11 8.28
CA CYS A 38 -2.99 0.14 7.02
C CYS A 38 -4.43 -0.38 7.15
N ALA A 39 -5.32 0.18 6.32
CA ALA A 39 -6.69 -0.33 6.19
C ALA A 39 -6.74 -1.81 5.80
N SER A 40 -5.77 -2.33 5.05
CA SER A 40 -5.72 -3.75 4.71
C SER A 40 -5.55 -4.66 5.93
N ASP A 41 -4.74 -4.24 6.92
CA ASP A 41 -4.63 -4.96 8.20
C ASP A 41 -5.95 -4.91 8.97
N HIS A 42 -6.60 -3.73 8.99
CA HIS A 42 -7.90 -3.52 9.60
C HIS A 42 -8.98 -4.42 8.96
N HIS A 43 -8.97 -4.57 7.63
CA HIS A 43 -9.88 -5.48 6.92
C HIS A 43 -9.68 -6.95 7.34
N VAL A 44 -8.44 -7.37 7.64
CA VAL A 44 -8.15 -8.72 8.16
C VAL A 44 -8.67 -8.85 9.60
N ILE A 45 -8.44 -7.87 10.47
CA ILE A 45 -8.94 -7.87 11.86
C ILE A 45 -10.46 -8.06 11.87
N HIS A 46 -11.20 -7.40 10.96
CA HIS A 46 -12.66 -7.47 10.88
C HIS A 46 -13.20 -8.59 9.96
N GLY A 47 -12.33 -9.47 9.43
CA GLY A 47 -12.72 -10.62 8.62
C GLY A 47 -13.24 -10.29 7.22
N GLN A 48 -13.03 -9.07 6.75
CA GLN A 48 -13.38 -8.67 5.38
C GLN A 48 -12.43 -9.31 4.36
N ILE A 49 -11.18 -9.53 4.76
CA ILE A 49 -10.20 -10.31 4.01
C ILE A 49 -9.86 -11.55 4.86
N PRO A 50 -10.15 -12.78 4.39
CA PRO A 50 -9.94 -13.99 5.17
C PRO A 50 -8.46 -14.37 5.22
N TYR A 51 -7.87 -14.36 6.41
CA TYR A 51 -6.52 -14.83 6.69
C TYR A 51 -6.55 -15.91 7.79
N PRO A 52 -5.59 -16.83 7.81
CA PRO A 52 -5.47 -17.81 8.89
C PRO A 52 -5.07 -17.13 10.20
N THR A 53 -5.53 -17.67 11.32
CA THR A 53 -5.12 -17.24 12.67
C THR A 53 -4.54 -18.44 13.44
N PRO A 54 -3.65 -18.25 14.44
CA PRO A 54 -3.09 -16.96 14.90
C PRO A 54 -2.08 -16.35 13.91
N ILE A 55 -2.08 -15.01 13.77
CA ILE A 55 -1.25 -14.31 12.78
C ILE A 55 -0.68 -12.99 13.32
N VAL A 56 0.57 -12.69 12.97
CA VAL A 56 1.15 -11.36 13.08
C VAL A 56 0.86 -10.60 11.80
N LEU A 57 0.16 -9.45 11.92
CA LEU A 57 -0.16 -8.56 10.81
C LEU A 57 0.97 -7.53 10.57
N GLY A 58 0.73 -6.56 9.68
CA GLY A 58 1.69 -5.53 9.28
C GLY A 58 2.44 -5.88 8.01
N HIS A 59 2.23 -5.06 6.97
CA HIS A 59 2.83 -5.26 5.64
C HIS A 59 3.51 -4.01 5.07
N GLU A 60 3.53 -2.90 5.83
CA GLU A 60 4.23 -1.65 5.52
C GLU A 60 5.44 -1.52 6.44
N ASN A 61 6.62 -2.04 6.05
CA ASN A 61 7.68 -2.33 7.00
C ASN A 61 9.03 -1.77 6.59
N ALA A 62 9.77 -1.27 7.59
CA ALA A 62 11.18 -0.91 7.46
C ALA A 62 11.96 -1.34 8.70
N GLY A 63 13.22 -1.71 8.49
CA GLY A 63 14.07 -2.17 9.57
C GLY A 63 15.55 -2.21 9.18
N VAL A 64 16.35 -2.81 10.05
CA VAL A 64 17.78 -3.02 9.85
C VAL A 64 18.08 -4.51 9.86
N VAL A 65 18.82 -4.97 8.88
CA VAL A 65 19.25 -6.38 8.77
C VAL A 65 20.11 -6.75 9.97
N GLU A 66 19.73 -7.84 10.65
CA GLU A 66 20.47 -8.37 11.81
C GLU A 66 21.29 -9.60 11.42
N GLU A 67 20.69 -10.55 10.69
CA GLU A 67 21.34 -11.79 10.26
C GLU A 67 20.85 -12.17 8.87
N ILE A 68 21.71 -12.76 8.05
CA ILE A 68 21.37 -13.29 6.73
C ILE A 68 21.51 -14.81 6.70
N GLY A 69 20.59 -15.48 6.02
CA GLY A 69 20.67 -16.91 5.74
C GLY A 69 21.61 -17.23 4.59
N GLU A 70 21.77 -18.51 4.30
CA GLU A 70 22.61 -18.98 3.19
C GLU A 70 22.12 -18.46 1.84
N ASN A 71 23.06 -18.20 0.90
CA ASN A 71 22.80 -17.76 -0.48
C ASN A 71 22.07 -16.41 -0.62
N VAL A 72 22.01 -15.59 0.41
CA VAL A 72 21.57 -14.19 0.29
C VAL A 72 22.71 -13.37 -0.37
N GLN A 73 22.36 -12.56 -1.37
CA GLN A 73 23.32 -11.71 -2.09
C GLN A 73 22.86 -10.25 -2.10
N GLY A 74 23.81 -9.32 -2.00
CA GLY A 74 23.53 -7.88 -2.08
C GLY A 74 22.81 -7.30 -0.87
N ILE A 75 22.78 -8.02 0.24
CA ILE A 75 22.23 -7.61 1.53
C ILE A 75 23.21 -8.04 2.61
N GLU A 76 23.57 -7.12 3.51
CA GLU A 76 24.52 -7.36 4.60
C GLU A 76 23.92 -6.97 5.95
N PRO A 77 24.38 -7.59 7.07
CA PRO A 77 24.01 -7.12 8.41
C PRO A 77 24.35 -5.64 8.60
N GLY A 78 23.40 -4.86 9.10
CA GLY A 78 23.50 -3.40 9.25
C GLY A 78 22.82 -2.61 8.14
N ASP A 79 22.44 -3.22 7.03
CA ASP A 79 21.69 -2.54 5.96
C ASP A 79 20.30 -2.09 6.43
N SER A 80 19.94 -0.85 6.12
CA SER A 80 18.57 -0.37 6.23
C SER A 80 17.73 -0.87 5.05
N VAL A 81 16.55 -1.40 5.33
CA VAL A 81 15.70 -2.04 4.30
C VAL A 81 14.25 -1.62 4.37
N ILE A 82 13.62 -1.52 3.18
CA ILE A 82 12.17 -1.51 2.99
C ILE A 82 11.72 -2.92 2.63
N MET A 83 10.54 -3.33 3.09
CA MET A 83 9.97 -4.63 2.80
C MET A 83 8.81 -4.52 1.82
N SER A 84 8.88 -5.28 0.73
CA SER A 84 7.75 -5.49 -0.19
C SER A 84 6.92 -6.68 0.28
N PHE A 85 5.60 -6.53 0.36
CA PHE A 85 4.71 -7.65 0.69
C PHE A 85 4.53 -8.64 -0.48
N VAL A 86 5.10 -8.36 -1.64
CA VAL A 86 5.24 -9.30 -2.76
C VAL A 86 6.71 -9.60 -2.99
N SER A 87 7.13 -10.84 -2.69
CA SER A 87 8.49 -11.31 -2.97
C SER A 87 8.67 -11.59 -4.46
N SER A 88 9.72 -11.03 -5.07
CA SER A 88 9.95 -11.07 -6.52
C SER A 88 11.01 -12.10 -6.88
N CYS A 89 10.64 -13.25 -7.49
CA CYS A 89 11.60 -14.31 -7.80
C CYS A 89 12.62 -13.98 -8.92
N GLY A 90 12.41 -12.89 -9.66
CA GLY A 90 13.26 -12.48 -10.78
C GLY A 90 13.18 -13.34 -12.05
N ASN A 91 12.62 -14.56 -11.99
CA ASN A 91 12.73 -15.57 -13.06
C ASN A 91 11.42 -15.87 -13.80
N CYS A 92 10.24 -15.64 -13.21
CA CYS A 92 8.96 -15.88 -13.87
C CYS A 92 8.68 -14.83 -14.95
N VAL A 93 7.70 -15.11 -15.82
CA VAL A 93 7.32 -14.20 -16.91
C VAL A 93 6.99 -12.80 -16.39
N TYR A 94 6.24 -12.69 -15.32
CA TYR A 94 5.88 -11.39 -14.75
C TYR A 94 7.09 -10.60 -14.24
N CYS A 95 8.01 -11.23 -13.52
CA CYS A 95 9.22 -10.56 -13.06
C CYS A 95 10.07 -10.08 -14.24
N ARG A 96 10.24 -10.92 -15.28
CA ARG A 96 11.05 -10.60 -16.46
C ARG A 96 10.46 -9.52 -17.37
N THR A 97 9.15 -9.28 -17.28
CA THR A 97 8.45 -8.23 -18.05
C THR A 97 8.18 -6.95 -17.23
N GLY A 98 8.75 -6.83 -16.00
CA GLY A 98 8.58 -5.63 -15.17
C GLY A 98 7.31 -5.62 -14.32
N LEU A 99 6.54 -6.72 -14.29
CA LEU A 99 5.28 -6.88 -13.57
C LEU A 99 5.44 -7.77 -12.34
N ALA A 100 6.52 -7.57 -11.59
CA ALA A 100 6.87 -8.43 -10.44
C ALA A 100 5.84 -8.35 -9.28
N ASN A 101 4.96 -7.35 -9.27
CA ASN A 101 3.76 -7.32 -8.40
C ASN A 101 2.84 -8.55 -8.62
N HIS A 102 2.95 -9.24 -9.77
CA HIS A 102 2.24 -10.49 -10.10
C HIS A 102 3.16 -11.72 -10.08
N CYS A 103 4.25 -11.70 -9.30
CA CYS A 103 5.22 -12.79 -9.26
C CYS A 103 4.57 -14.15 -9.03
N SER A 104 4.73 -15.09 -10.00
CA SER A 104 4.11 -16.42 -9.93
C SER A 104 4.54 -17.22 -8.70
N ARG A 105 5.80 -17.08 -8.24
CA ARG A 105 6.27 -17.78 -7.02
C ARG A 105 5.57 -17.28 -5.77
N HIS A 106 5.31 -15.96 -5.67
CA HIS A 106 4.62 -15.39 -4.52
C HIS A 106 3.20 -15.94 -4.38
N TYR A 107 2.50 -16.12 -5.50
CA TYR A 107 1.11 -16.58 -5.56
C TYR A 107 0.95 -18.08 -5.89
N SER A 108 2.04 -18.85 -5.93
CA SER A 108 2.02 -20.26 -6.40
C SER A 108 1.15 -21.17 -5.55
N ASP A 109 1.10 -20.94 -4.24
CA ASP A 109 0.31 -21.76 -3.31
C ASP A 109 -0.34 -20.88 -2.23
N PRO A 110 -1.69 -20.76 -2.24
CA PRO A 110 -2.41 -20.01 -1.19
C PRO A 110 -2.14 -20.51 0.23
N LYS A 111 -1.81 -21.81 0.41
CA LYS A 111 -1.54 -22.40 1.73
C LYS A 111 -0.23 -21.91 2.35
N VAL A 112 0.72 -21.45 1.53
CA VAL A 112 1.99 -20.90 2.00
C VAL A 112 2.06 -19.36 1.92
N GLN A 113 0.94 -18.71 1.60
CA GLN A 113 0.94 -17.26 1.44
C GLN A 113 1.36 -16.51 2.72
N HIS A 114 1.07 -17.09 3.89
CA HIS A 114 1.35 -16.52 5.21
C HIS A 114 2.39 -17.33 6.00
N LYS A 115 3.15 -18.19 5.32
CA LYS A 115 4.35 -18.91 5.81
C LYS A 115 5.50 -18.60 4.87
N LEU A 116 6.73 -18.95 5.27
CA LEU A 116 7.89 -18.82 4.38
C LEU A 116 7.78 -19.81 3.20
N PHE A 117 8.62 -19.65 2.18
CA PHE A 117 8.53 -20.46 0.95
C PHE A 117 8.78 -21.97 1.15
N ASP A 118 9.41 -22.37 2.25
CA ASP A 118 9.58 -23.77 2.64
C ASP A 118 8.36 -24.37 3.37
N ASN A 119 7.24 -23.63 3.40
CA ASN A 119 5.99 -23.99 4.08
C ASN A 119 6.14 -24.18 5.59
N THR A 120 7.13 -23.54 6.22
CA THR A 120 7.33 -23.57 7.68
C THR A 120 7.17 -22.18 8.29
N PHE A 121 6.98 -22.16 9.60
CA PHE A 121 6.93 -20.96 10.39
C PHE A 121 8.33 -20.51 10.82
N ARG A 122 8.49 -19.21 11.11
CA ARG A 122 9.68 -18.66 11.77
C ARG A 122 9.31 -18.03 13.11
N ILE A 123 8.04 -17.85 13.37
CA ILE A 123 7.51 -17.32 14.62
C ILE A 123 6.75 -18.44 15.31
N HIS A 124 6.99 -18.63 16.61
CA HIS A 124 6.35 -19.64 17.44
C HIS A 124 6.01 -19.04 18.80
N ASP A 125 4.94 -19.53 19.41
CA ASP A 125 4.62 -19.23 20.82
C ASP A 125 5.51 -20.04 21.78
N GLN A 126 5.21 -19.94 23.09
CA GLN A 126 5.97 -20.63 24.12
C GLN A 126 5.72 -22.16 24.13
N GLU A 127 4.68 -22.62 23.47
CA GLU A 127 4.32 -24.05 23.32
C GLU A 127 4.80 -24.62 21.96
N ASP A 128 5.64 -23.87 21.23
CA ASP A 128 6.14 -24.20 19.89
C ASP A 128 5.06 -24.27 18.81
N THR A 129 3.91 -23.63 19.05
CA THR A 129 2.86 -23.47 18.01
C THR A 129 3.26 -22.40 17.01
N GLY A 130 3.22 -22.75 15.71
CA GLY A 130 3.57 -21.82 14.64
C GLY A 130 2.57 -20.68 14.46
N ILE A 131 3.06 -19.45 14.38
CA ILE A 131 2.27 -18.24 14.15
C ILE A 131 2.46 -17.77 12.69
N PHE A 132 1.36 -17.52 12.00
CA PHE A 132 1.40 -17.01 10.61
C PHE A 132 1.98 -15.59 10.54
N GLN A 133 2.59 -15.26 9.41
CA GLN A 133 3.12 -13.93 9.10
C GLN A 133 2.37 -13.37 7.89
N MET A 134 1.70 -12.23 8.05
CA MET A 134 0.98 -11.59 6.94
C MET A 134 1.90 -11.41 5.72
N ASN A 135 1.55 -12.05 4.60
CA ASN A 135 2.32 -11.98 3.34
C ASN A 135 3.81 -12.34 3.49
N LYS A 136 4.16 -13.27 4.39
CA LYS A 136 5.54 -13.65 4.73
C LYS A 136 6.33 -12.55 5.42
N LEU A 137 5.66 -11.50 5.89
CA LEU A 137 6.24 -10.37 6.62
C LEU A 137 5.81 -10.42 8.10
N GLY A 138 4.65 -9.85 8.46
CA GLY A 138 4.17 -9.80 9.84
C GLY A 138 4.80 -8.65 10.65
N GLY A 139 4.68 -7.39 10.18
CA GLY A 139 5.40 -6.21 10.64
C GLY A 139 5.14 -5.70 12.03
N PHE A 140 4.08 -6.16 12.69
CA PHE A 140 3.80 -5.74 14.06
C PHE A 140 4.52 -6.64 15.07
N ALA A 141 5.84 -6.77 14.92
CA ALA A 141 6.76 -7.48 15.79
C ALA A 141 8.12 -6.80 15.84
N GLU A 142 8.88 -6.95 16.92
CA GLU A 142 10.22 -6.35 17.07
C GLU A 142 11.23 -6.88 16.05
N LYS A 143 11.07 -8.14 15.61
CA LYS A 143 11.94 -8.80 14.64
C LYS A 143 11.14 -9.66 13.68
N GLN A 144 11.68 -9.88 12.47
CA GLN A 144 11.07 -10.71 11.45
C GLN A 144 12.12 -11.48 10.65
N VAL A 145 11.80 -12.74 10.32
CA VAL A 145 12.48 -13.47 9.25
C VAL A 145 11.64 -13.39 7.99
N VAL A 146 12.20 -12.85 6.93
CA VAL A 146 11.52 -12.57 5.66
C VAL A 146 12.33 -13.06 4.47
N PRO A 147 11.70 -13.33 3.30
CA PRO A 147 12.44 -13.63 2.09
C PRO A 147 13.35 -12.47 1.67
N ALA A 148 14.60 -12.73 1.34
CA ALA A 148 15.54 -11.71 0.83
C ALA A 148 15.00 -10.97 -0.40
N ASP A 149 14.27 -11.67 -1.28
CA ASP A 149 13.63 -11.11 -2.48
C ASP A 149 12.48 -10.13 -2.19
N SER A 150 12.12 -9.95 -0.92
CA SER A 150 11.16 -8.93 -0.47
C SER A 150 11.84 -7.62 -0.08
N LEU A 151 13.16 -7.57 -0.01
CA LEU A 151 13.91 -6.46 0.57
C LEU A 151 14.49 -5.54 -0.49
N LEU A 152 14.39 -4.24 -0.24
CA LEU A 152 15.14 -3.19 -0.91
C LEU A 152 16.09 -2.55 0.10
N VAL A 153 17.39 -2.66 -0.13
CA VAL A 153 18.39 -1.91 0.64
C VAL A 153 18.30 -0.43 0.27
N ILE A 154 18.27 0.43 1.29
CA ILE A 154 18.11 1.88 1.15
C ILE A 154 19.20 2.63 1.91
N PRO A 155 19.51 3.89 1.51
CA PRO A 155 20.39 4.76 2.28
C PRO A 155 19.86 5.02 3.69
N ASN A 156 20.78 5.10 4.67
CA ASN A 156 20.45 5.31 6.09
C ASN A 156 19.83 6.69 6.38
N GLU A 157 19.93 7.63 5.43
CA GLU A 157 19.34 8.96 5.52
C GLU A 157 17.81 8.94 5.40
N VAL A 158 17.22 7.86 4.91
CA VAL A 158 15.76 7.71 4.82
C VAL A 158 15.21 7.34 6.20
N PRO A 159 14.35 8.19 6.82
CA PRO A 159 13.75 7.87 8.10
C PRO A 159 12.95 6.56 8.05
N PRO A 160 13.07 5.69 9.06
CA PRO A 160 12.37 4.40 9.06
C PRO A 160 10.86 4.50 8.87
N GLU A 161 10.23 5.54 9.40
CA GLU A 161 8.80 5.76 9.29
C GLU A 161 8.38 6.09 7.85
N VAL A 162 9.19 6.87 7.14
CA VAL A 162 9.02 7.16 5.71
C VAL A 162 9.23 5.87 4.92
N ALA A 163 10.31 5.15 5.20
CA ALA A 163 10.66 3.89 4.55
C ALA A 163 9.52 2.84 4.70
N ALA A 164 8.93 2.72 5.89
CA ALA A 164 7.80 1.82 6.13
C ALA A 164 6.60 2.14 5.22
N LEU A 165 6.20 3.41 5.11
CA LEU A 165 5.08 3.83 4.26
C LEU A 165 5.35 3.62 2.77
N ILE A 166 6.62 3.71 2.33
CA ILE A 166 7.01 3.36 0.96
C ILE A 166 6.73 1.88 0.70
N GLY A 167 6.81 1.00 1.71
CA GLY A 167 6.54 -0.42 1.62
C GLY A 167 5.16 -0.80 1.07
N CYS A 168 4.13 0.05 1.24
CA CYS A 168 2.80 -0.20 0.69
C CYS A 168 2.11 1.05 0.16
N CYS A 169 1.62 1.96 1.03
CA CYS A 169 0.68 2.99 0.59
C CYS A 169 1.29 3.98 -0.41
N VAL A 170 2.57 4.35 -0.24
CA VAL A 170 3.26 5.24 -1.19
C VAL A 170 3.49 4.52 -2.52
N THR A 171 4.00 3.29 -2.50
CA THR A 171 4.22 2.49 -3.72
C THR A 171 2.90 2.22 -4.45
N THR A 172 1.83 1.91 -3.73
CA THR A 172 0.51 1.67 -4.31
C THR A 172 -0.08 2.93 -4.96
N GLY A 173 -0.05 4.06 -4.27
CA GLY A 173 -0.63 5.31 -4.76
C GLY A 173 0.25 5.99 -5.81
N PHE A 174 1.47 6.37 -5.45
CA PHE A 174 2.40 7.04 -6.36
C PHE A 174 2.75 6.15 -7.55
N GLY A 175 3.07 4.87 -7.30
CA GLY A 175 3.34 3.91 -8.37
C GLY A 175 2.13 3.68 -9.28
N GLY A 176 0.91 3.65 -8.71
CA GLY A 176 -0.33 3.47 -9.45
C GLY A 176 -0.59 4.52 -10.53
N ILE A 177 -0.08 5.73 -10.34
CA ILE A 177 -0.17 6.80 -11.34
C ILE A 177 1.08 6.89 -12.22
N VAL A 178 2.29 6.86 -11.65
CA VAL A 178 3.52 7.08 -12.44
C VAL A 178 3.89 5.91 -13.33
N ASN A 179 3.41 4.70 -13.04
CA ASN A 179 3.61 3.51 -13.86
C ASN A 179 2.41 3.22 -14.80
N LEU A 180 1.31 3.98 -14.68
CA LEU A 180 0.20 3.89 -15.61
C LEU A 180 0.62 4.48 -16.97
N ASP A 181 0.35 3.75 -18.04
CA ASP A 181 0.77 4.14 -19.38
C ASP A 181 0.18 5.49 -19.84
N ASN A 182 1.05 6.33 -20.43
CA ASN A 182 0.70 7.52 -21.19
C ASN A 182 0.10 8.71 -20.43
N ILE A 183 0.32 8.85 -19.11
CA ILE A 183 -0.04 10.10 -18.45
C ILE A 183 0.84 11.23 -18.97
N LYS A 184 0.23 12.22 -19.61
CA LYS A 184 0.91 13.34 -20.22
C LYS A 184 0.99 14.53 -19.28
N THR A 185 2.06 15.30 -19.38
CA THR A 185 2.11 16.64 -18.80
C THR A 185 0.90 17.46 -19.25
N GLY A 186 0.26 18.15 -18.29
CA GLY A 186 -0.94 18.94 -18.55
C GLY A 186 -2.26 18.17 -18.48
N SER A 187 -2.23 16.85 -18.23
CA SER A 187 -3.45 16.05 -18.04
C SER A 187 -4.28 16.53 -16.84
N THR A 188 -5.57 16.22 -16.87
CA THR A 188 -6.50 16.41 -15.78
C THR A 188 -6.69 15.09 -15.02
N VAL A 189 -6.63 15.15 -13.68
CA VAL A 189 -6.68 13.97 -12.81
C VAL A 189 -7.73 14.17 -11.72
N ALA A 190 -8.58 13.18 -11.48
CA ALA A 190 -9.48 13.12 -10.34
C ALA A 190 -9.13 11.93 -9.45
N VAL A 191 -9.07 12.14 -8.14
CA VAL A 191 -8.77 11.10 -7.14
C VAL A 191 -9.90 11.02 -6.14
N PHE A 192 -10.56 9.88 -6.08
CA PHE A 192 -11.65 9.58 -5.17
C PHE A 192 -11.11 8.86 -3.93
N GLY A 193 -11.23 9.52 -2.78
CA GLY A 193 -10.67 9.13 -1.50
C GLY A 193 -9.33 9.83 -1.22
N CYS A 194 -9.26 10.56 -0.10
CA CYS A 194 -8.05 11.27 0.35
C CYS A 194 -7.38 10.58 1.54
N GLY A 195 -7.38 9.24 1.54
CA GLY A 195 -6.58 8.42 2.44
C GLY A 195 -5.11 8.30 1.98
N GLY A 196 -4.31 7.48 2.67
CA GLY A 196 -2.87 7.35 2.38
C GLY A 196 -2.55 7.03 0.92
N VAL A 197 -3.32 6.16 0.26
CA VAL A 197 -3.13 5.83 -1.18
C VAL A 197 -3.52 7.02 -2.06
N GLY A 198 -4.69 7.62 -1.82
CA GLY A 198 -5.16 8.76 -2.64
C GLY A 198 -4.24 9.97 -2.56
N LEU A 199 -3.75 10.31 -1.37
CA LEU A 199 -2.78 11.40 -1.19
C LEU A 199 -1.49 11.17 -2.01
N ASN A 200 -1.02 9.91 -2.08
CA ASN A 200 0.15 9.58 -2.90
C ASN A 200 -0.15 9.56 -4.41
N ILE A 201 -1.39 9.30 -4.83
CA ILE A 201 -1.80 9.50 -6.23
C ILE A 201 -1.79 11.00 -6.58
N LEU A 202 -2.27 11.87 -5.68
CA LEU A 202 -2.22 13.34 -5.87
C LEU A 202 -0.77 13.84 -6.02
N GLU A 203 0.14 13.39 -5.13
CA GLU A 203 1.58 13.73 -5.21
C GLU A 203 2.21 13.21 -6.51
N GLY A 204 1.83 12.00 -6.94
CA GLY A 204 2.24 11.45 -8.24
C GLY A 204 1.73 12.29 -9.41
N ALA A 205 0.46 12.73 -9.39
CA ALA A 205 -0.10 13.62 -10.42
C ALA A 205 0.65 14.95 -10.51
N LYS A 206 0.97 15.53 -9.34
CA LYS A 206 1.80 16.76 -9.25
C LYS A 206 3.19 16.54 -9.84
N SER A 207 3.84 15.42 -9.52
CA SER A 207 5.18 15.08 -10.04
C SER A 207 5.22 14.89 -11.56
N LEU A 208 4.09 14.50 -12.16
CA LEU A 208 3.89 14.38 -13.61
C LEU A 208 3.44 15.69 -14.27
N ASN A 209 3.39 16.78 -13.52
CA ASN A 209 2.92 18.10 -13.99
C ASN A 209 1.49 18.04 -14.57
N ALA A 210 0.57 17.35 -13.90
CA ALA A 210 -0.84 17.41 -14.22
C ALA A 210 -1.36 18.86 -14.04
N ASN A 211 -2.28 19.31 -14.91
CA ASN A 211 -2.76 20.69 -14.90
C ASN A 211 -3.85 20.91 -13.84
N LYS A 212 -4.85 20.02 -13.80
CA LYS A 212 -5.89 20.03 -12.77
C LYS A 212 -5.83 18.71 -12.01
N ILE A 213 -5.66 18.82 -10.70
CA ILE A 213 -5.61 17.69 -9.76
C ILE A 213 -6.76 17.86 -8.80
N ILE A 214 -7.80 17.04 -8.96
CA ILE A 214 -9.08 17.16 -8.26
C ILE A 214 -9.14 16.07 -7.20
N ALA A 215 -9.21 16.46 -5.93
CA ALA A 215 -9.40 15.53 -4.81
C ALA A 215 -10.89 15.47 -4.43
N VAL A 216 -11.43 14.27 -4.31
CA VAL A 216 -12.82 14.00 -3.92
C VAL A 216 -12.84 13.19 -2.63
N ASP A 217 -13.49 13.69 -1.60
CA ASP A 217 -13.72 12.98 -0.33
C ASP A 217 -15.01 13.47 0.31
N ILE A 218 -15.44 12.83 1.39
CA ILE A 218 -16.60 13.23 2.20
C ILE A 218 -16.22 14.06 3.43
N SER A 219 -14.95 14.23 3.71
CA SER A 219 -14.40 14.94 4.88
C SER A 219 -13.70 16.23 4.45
N ASP A 220 -14.21 17.38 4.90
CA ASP A 220 -13.59 18.68 4.60
C ASP A 220 -12.15 18.77 5.09
N HIS A 221 -11.86 18.17 6.25
CA HIS A 221 -10.50 18.14 6.81
C HIS A 221 -9.53 17.37 5.92
N LYS A 222 -9.93 16.20 5.38
CA LYS A 222 -9.11 15.44 4.41
C LYS A 222 -8.92 16.20 3.10
N LEU A 223 -9.93 16.93 2.67
CA LEU A 223 -9.85 17.75 1.46
C LEU A 223 -8.89 18.94 1.65
N GLU A 224 -8.90 19.59 2.80
CA GLU A 224 -7.91 20.60 3.14
C GLU A 224 -6.49 20.02 3.18
N PHE A 225 -6.35 18.84 3.76
CA PHE A 225 -5.06 18.15 3.81
C PHE A 225 -4.55 17.74 2.41
N ALA A 226 -5.43 17.43 1.47
CA ALA A 226 -5.09 17.06 0.10
C ALA A 226 -4.32 18.14 -0.68
N TYR A 227 -4.51 19.41 -0.35
CA TYR A 227 -3.73 20.52 -0.95
C TYR A 227 -2.23 20.40 -0.70
N LYS A 228 -1.80 19.84 0.45
CA LYS A 228 -0.39 19.61 0.75
C LYS A 228 0.25 18.60 -0.20
N PHE A 229 -0.57 17.72 -0.79
CA PHE A 229 -0.16 16.68 -1.73
C PHE A 229 -0.41 17.06 -3.20
N GLY A 230 -0.74 18.32 -3.47
CA GLY A 230 -0.80 18.84 -4.83
C GLY A 230 -2.21 18.94 -5.43
N ALA A 231 -3.27 18.70 -4.67
CA ALA A 231 -4.62 18.99 -5.13
C ALA A 231 -4.73 20.48 -5.53
N THR A 232 -5.30 20.75 -6.70
CA THR A 232 -5.60 22.12 -7.18
C THR A 232 -7.06 22.47 -6.95
N HIS A 233 -7.93 21.45 -6.85
CA HIS A 233 -9.35 21.57 -6.58
C HIS A 233 -9.76 20.46 -5.61
N VAL A 234 -10.78 20.73 -4.82
CA VAL A 234 -11.37 19.75 -3.90
C VAL A 234 -12.89 19.73 -4.06
N ILE A 235 -13.50 18.56 -3.87
CA ILE A 235 -14.94 18.35 -3.97
C ILE A 235 -15.38 17.54 -2.75
N ASN A 236 -16.31 18.08 -1.96
CA ASN A 236 -16.94 17.33 -0.89
C ASN A 236 -18.19 16.59 -1.42
N ALA A 237 -18.06 15.29 -1.60
CA ALA A 237 -19.12 14.44 -2.16
C ALA A 237 -20.35 14.27 -1.26
N LYS A 238 -20.35 14.81 -0.03
CA LYS A 238 -21.57 14.96 0.79
C LYS A 238 -22.43 16.15 0.37
N ASN A 239 -21.82 17.19 -0.20
CA ASN A 239 -22.45 18.46 -0.44
C ASN A 239 -22.86 18.65 -1.90
N GLU A 240 -22.17 17.97 -2.83
CA GLU A 240 -22.39 18.10 -4.28
C GLU A 240 -22.09 16.80 -5.02
N ASP A 241 -22.65 16.63 -6.23
CA ASP A 241 -22.36 15.48 -7.08
C ASP A 241 -20.92 15.62 -7.64
N PRO A 242 -20.01 14.70 -7.31
CA PRO A 242 -18.62 14.82 -7.74
C PRO A 242 -18.45 14.67 -9.26
N VAL A 243 -19.29 13.90 -9.94
CA VAL A 243 -19.21 13.69 -11.39
C VAL A 243 -19.61 14.95 -12.14
N GLU A 244 -20.70 15.58 -11.74
CA GLU A 244 -21.14 16.85 -12.34
C GLU A 244 -20.12 17.95 -12.10
N LYS A 245 -19.60 18.05 -10.86
CA LYS A 245 -18.62 19.08 -10.51
C LYS A 245 -17.28 18.89 -11.23
N ILE A 246 -16.80 17.66 -11.38
CA ILE A 246 -15.60 17.35 -12.18
C ILE A 246 -15.80 17.79 -13.63
N ARG A 247 -16.96 17.50 -14.23
CA ARG A 247 -17.27 17.90 -15.60
C ARG A 247 -17.33 19.43 -15.77
N GLU A 248 -17.87 20.13 -14.80
CA GLU A 248 -17.87 21.60 -14.77
C GLU A 248 -16.43 22.16 -14.72
N ILE A 249 -15.60 21.65 -13.80
CA ILE A 249 -14.21 22.08 -13.62
C ILE A 249 -13.37 21.81 -14.88
N THR A 250 -13.63 20.71 -15.59
CA THR A 250 -12.77 20.19 -16.68
C THR A 250 -13.34 20.37 -18.08
N ASP A 251 -14.53 20.96 -18.20
CA ASP A 251 -15.25 21.12 -19.48
C ASP A 251 -15.48 19.76 -20.18
N GLY A 252 -16.06 18.81 -19.44
CA GLY A 252 -16.53 17.54 -20.01
C GLY A 252 -15.96 16.25 -19.42
N GLY A 253 -15.07 16.33 -18.45
CA GLY A 253 -14.51 15.19 -17.72
C GLY A 253 -12.98 15.15 -17.70
N VAL A 254 -12.41 14.29 -16.85
CA VAL A 254 -10.95 14.16 -16.67
C VAL A 254 -10.33 13.17 -17.65
N ASP A 255 -9.02 13.33 -17.90
CA ASP A 255 -8.22 12.36 -18.64
C ASP A 255 -7.98 11.09 -17.83
N TYR A 256 -7.77 11.23 -16.53
CA TYR A 256 -7.53 10.11 -15.62
C TYR A 256 -8.34 10.26 -14.34
N SER A 257 -8.96 9.18 -13.90
CA SER A 257 -9.61 9.10 -12.60
C SER A 257 -9.07 7.91 -11.82
N PHE A 258 -8.98 8.05 -10.49
CA PHE A 258 -8.49 7.02 -9.60
C PHE A 258 -9.49 6.78 -8.47
N ASP A 259 -9.92 5.51 -8.27
CA ASP A 259 -10.57 5.09 -7.05
C ASP A 259 -9.54 4.53 -6.09
N SER A 260 -9.33 5.19 -4.96
CA SER A 260 -8.43 4.75 -3.89
C SER A 260 -9.16 4.23 -2.64
N PHE A 261 -10.49 4.16 -2.69
CA PHE A 261 -11.32 3.71 -1.57
C PHE A 261 -11.82 2.27 -1.74
N GLY A 262 -12.33 1.92 -2.92
CA GLY A 262 -12.79 0.58 -3.21
C GLY A 262 -14.27 0.35 -2.85
N SER A 263 -15.18 1.15 -3.41
CA SER A 263 -16.62 0.85 -3.33
C SER A 263 -17.26 0.92 -4.70
N PRO A 264 -18.34 0.13 -4.95
CA PRO A 264 -19.05 0.15 -6.23
C PRO A 264 -19.50 1.55 -6.66
N ILE A 265 -19.98 2.36 -5.71
CA ILE A 265 -20.44 3.73 -5.98
C ILE A 265 -19.27 4.61 -6.46
N ILE A 266 -18.15 4.57 -5.74
CA ILE A 266 -16.99 5.39 -6.07
C ILE A 266 -16.32 4.93 -7.35
N MET A 267 -16.21 3.61 -7.58
CA MET A 267 -15.71 3.05 -8.82
C MET A 267 -16.55 3.51 -10.03
N LYS A 268 -17.88 3.52 -9.88
CA LYS A 268 -18.79 4.03 -10.91
C LYS A 268 -18.58 5.53 -11.16
N GLN A 269 -18.51 6.35 -10.11
CA GLN A 269 -18.25 7.79 -10.22
C GLN A 269 -16.91 8.08 -10.87
N ALA A 270 -15.87 7.31 -10.56
CA ALA A 270 -14.56 7.43 -11.21
C ALA A 270 -14.65 7.21 -12.73
N VAL A 271 -15.41 6.20 -13.19
CA VAL A 271 -15.62 5.94 -14.62
C VAL A 271 -16.51 7.02 -15.27
N GLU A 272 -17.56 7.45 -14.61
CA GLU A 272 -18.49 8.45 -15.12
C GLU A 272 -17.86 9.84 -15.21
N SER A 273 -16.89 10.17 -14.34
CA SER A 273 -16.16 11.45 -14.37
C SER A 273 -15.18 11.59 -15.52
N LEU A 274 -14.90 10.52 -16.27
CA LEU A 274 -13.98 10.55 -17.42
C LEU A 274 -14.51 11.34 -18.58
N GLY A 275 -13.63 12.12 -19.20
CA GLY A 275 -13.80 12.66 -20.54
C GLY A 275 -13.64 11.60 -21.63
N ARG A 276 -13.68 12.02 -22.91
CA ARG A 276 -13.43 11.12 -24.06
C ARG A 276 -12.02 10.57 -23.99
N ARG A 277 -11.87 9.25 -24.23
CA ARG A 277 -10.60 8.49 -24.17
C ARG A 277 -9.91 8.50 -22.80
N GLY A 278 -10.63 8.92 -21.75
CA GLY A 278 -10.13 8.89 -20.39
C GLY A 278 -9.93 7.48 -19.84
N THR A 279 -9.10 7.36 -18.81
CA THR A 279 -8.77 6.09 -18.15
C THR A 279 -9.11 6.16 -16.67
N ALA A 280 -9.97 5.26 -16.18
CA ALA A 280 -10.21 5.04 -14.77
C ALA A 280 -9.30 3.93 -14.25
N SER A 281 -8.51 4.20 -13.23
CA SER A 281 -7.66 3.24 -12.53
C SER A 281 -8.27 2.90 -11.17
N LEU A 282 -8.63 1.63 -10.98
CA LEU A 282 -9.24 1.11 -9.77
C LEU A 282 -8.15 0.54 -8.86
N VAL A 283 -7.86 1.21 -7.76
CA VAL A 283 -6.79 0.89 -6.80
C VAL A 283 -7.35 0.36 -5.50
N GLY A 284 -8.49 0.92 -5.06
CA GLY A 284 -9.18 0.51 -3.85
C GLY A 284 -9.74 -0.91 -3.94
N LEU A 285 -9.69 -1.66 -2.83
CA LEU A 285 -10.22 -3.01 -2.76
C LEU A 285 -11.66 -2.98 -2.24
N ALA A 286 -12.62 -3.31 -3.11
CA ALA A 286 -14.00 -3.53 -2.73
C ALA A 286 -14.20 -4.92 -2.09
N HIS A 287 -15.35 -5.13 -1.44
CA HIS A 287 -15.71 -6.45 -0.94
C HIS A 287 -15.75 -7.46 -2.11
N PRO A 288 -15.22 -8.70 -1.96
CA PRO A 288 -15.06 -9.68 -3.06
C PRO A 288 -16.32 -10.03 -3.84
N LYS A 289 -17.51 -9.79 -3.27
CA LYS A 289 -18.81 -10.04 -3.91
C LYS A 289 -19.45 -8.76 -4.48
N SER A 290 -18.71 -7.66 -4.56
CA SER A 290 -19.24 -6.40 -5.09
C SER A 290 -19.07 -6.35 -6.60
N ASP A 291 -20.12 -5.90 -7.28
CA ASP A 291 -20.15 -5.64 -8.72
C ASP A 291 -20.45 -4.17 -9.01
N VAL A 292 -20.05 -3.69 -10.18
CA VAL A 292 -20.27 -2.32 -10.66
C VAL A 292 -20.96 -2.34 -12.01
N ASP A 293 -22.13 -1.69 -12.09
CA ASP A 293 -22.82 -1.48 -13.36
C ASP A 293 -22.26 -0.28 -14.11
N LEU A 294 -21.74 -0.52 -15.32
CA LEU A 294 -21.19 0.51 -16.19
C LEU A 294 -22.01 0.66 -17.49
N ASN A 295 -22.18 1.88 -17.95
CA ASN A 295 -22.88 2.15 -19.20
C ASN A 295 -22.00 1.75 -20.41
N MET A 296 -22.35 0.63 -21.05
CA MET A 296 -21.63 0.07 -22.20
C MET A 296 -21.54 1.05 -23.37
N VAL A 297 -22.63 1.81 -23.62
CA VAL A 297 -22.68 2.77 -24.76
C VAL A 297 -21.70 3.93 -24.50
N ASP A 298 -21.64 4.41 -23.26
CA ASP A 298 -20.72 5.47 -22.85
C ASP A 298 -19.26 5.02 -22.98
N LEU A 299 -18.94 3.80 -22.52
CA LEU A 299 -17.59 3.23 -22.67
C LEU A 299 -17.16 3.15 -24.14
N VAL A 300 -18.03 2.61 -25.00
CA VAL A 300 -17.69 2.38 -26.40
C VAL A 300 -17.62 3.69 -27.20
N ARG A 301 -18.65 4.58 -27.09
CA ARG A 301 -18.71 5.81 -27.89
C ARG A 301 -17.65 6.84 -27.49
N ASN A 302 -17.22 6.82 -26.23
CA ASN A 302 -16.22 7.74 -25.72
C ASN A 302 -14.82 7.09 -25.60
N GLU A 303 -14.64 5.85 -26.07
CA GLU A 303 -13.37 5.09 -25.99
C GLU A 303 -12.74 5.12 -24.59
N LYS A 304 -13.58 5.06 -23.54
CA LYS A 304 -13.11 5.06 -22.15
C LYS A 304 -12.43 3.74 -21.79
N LYS A 305 -11.45 3.79 -20.89
CA LYS A 305 -10.72 2.63 -20.39
C LYS A 305 -10.97 2.47 -18.88
N VAL A 306 -11.09 1.22 -18.44
CA VAL A 306 -11.13 0.86 -17.02
C VAL A 306 -10.04 -0.17 -16.78
N VAL A 307 -9.13 0.13 -15.85
CA VAL A 307 -7.99 -0.74 -15.51
C VAL A 307 -7.89 -0.95 -14.02
N GLY A 308 -7.50 -2.16 -13.59
CA GLY A 308 -7.14 -2.41 -12.20
C GLY A 308 -5.69 -2.04 -11.95
N SER A 309 -5.38 -1.51 -10.77
CA SER A 309 -4.02 -1.20 -10.34
C SER A 309 -3.73 -1.93 -9.04
N PHE A 310 -2.80 -2.87 -9.08
CA PHE A 310 -2.38 -3.62 -7.93
C PHE A 310 -0.93 -3.30 -7.58
N TYR A 311 -0.71 -2.80 -6.35
CA TYR A 311 0.59 -2.54 -5.77
C TYR A 311 1.53 -1.71 -6.69
N GLY A 312 1.01 -0.57 -7.20
CA GLY A 312 1.77 0.36 -8.01
C GLY A 312 1.91 -0.01 -9.49
N TYR A 313 1.14 -1.00 -9.99
CA TYR A 313 1.02 -1.34 -11.42
C TYR A 313 2.31 -1.84 -12.10
N ALA A 314 3.39 -2.09 -11.34
CA ALA A 314 4.69 -2.52 -11.86
C ALA A 314 5.49 -3.31 -10.82
N SER A 315 6.80 -3.51 -11.06
CA SER A 315 7.72 -4.11 -10.08
C SER A 315 7.83 -3.26 -8.81
N PRO A 316 7.42 -3.77 -7.62
CA PRO A 316 7.42 -2.99 -6.39
C PRO A 316 8.82 -2.47 -6.02
N LEU A 317 9.85 -3.32 -6.00
CA LEU A 317 11.20 -2.93 -5.61
C LEU A 317 11.79 -1.85 -6.53
N VAL A 318 11.48 -1.90 -7.84
CA VAL A 318 11.90 -0.86 -8.80
C VAL A 318 11.16 0.45 -8.53
N THR A 319 9.87 0.38 -8.26
CA THR A 319 9.04 1.55 -7.92
C THR A 319 9.50 2.18 -6.61
N MET A 320 9.72 1.38 -5.56
CA MET A 320 10.24 1.84 -4.27
C MET A 320 11.58 2.55 -4.42
N LYS A 321 12.52 1.98 -5.22
CA LYS A 321 13.81 2.61 -5.47
C LYS A 321 13.66 4.00 -6.10
N LYS A 322 12.79 4.14 -7.11
CA LYS A 322 12.47 5.45 -7.71
C LYS A 322 11.90 6.43 -6.70
N ILE A 323 10.97 5.98 -5.84
CA ILE A 323 10.36 6.79 -4.79
C ILE A 323 11.43 7.27 -3.80
N VAL A 324 12.31 6.37 -3.34
CA VAL A 324 13.44 6.72 -2.45
C VAL A 324 14.34 7.79 -3.08
N ASP A 325 14.71 7.63 -4.36
CA ASP A 325 15.55 8.61 -5.07
C ASP A 325 14.85 9.97 -5.21
N MET A 326 13.54 9.97 -5.47
CA MET A 326 12.76 11.21 -5.56
C MET A 326 12.59 11.89 -4.18
N TYR A 327 12.42 11.11 -3.13
CA TYR A 327 12.37 11.60 -1.76
C TYR A 327 13.69 12.26 -1.35
N LEU A 328 14.82 11.56 -1.53
CA LEU A 328 16.16 12.07 -1.18
C LEU A 328 16.56 13.33 -1.98
N THR A 329 16.03 13.47 -3.19
CA THR A 329 16.26 14.68 -4.02
C THR A 329 15.22 15.78 -3.79
N GLY A 330 14.31 15.63 -2.82
CA GLY A 330 13.28 16.62 -2.48
C GLY A 330 12.20 16.82 -3.55
N LYS A 331 12.06 15.88 -4.51
CA LYS A 331 11.03 15.97 -5.56
C LYS A 331 9.65 15.56 -5.08
N ILE A 332 9.58 14.76 -4.04
CA ILE A 332 8.35 14.36 -3.35
C ILE A 332 8.56 14.48 -1.84
N ASN A 333 7.47 14.74 -1.12
CA ASN A 333 7.51 14.84 0.33
C ASN A 333 6.52 13.86 0.97
N ILE A 334 7.04 12.86 1.68
CA ILE A 334 6.27 11.79 2.32
C ILE A 334 6.01 12.08 3.81
N GLU A 335 6.87 12.87 4.47
CA GLU A 335 6.77 13.12 5.91
C GLU A 335 5.41 13.68 6.35
N PRO A 336 4.74 14.59 5.61
CA PRO A 336 3.42 15.07 6.00
C PRO A 336 2.36 13.98 6.10
N LEU A 337 2.58 12.82 5.47
CA LEU A 337 1.69 11.67 5.56
C LEU A 337 1.71 11.03 6.97
N ILE A 338 2.82 11.14 7.71
CA ILE A 338 2.98 10.59 9.06
C ILE A 338 2.27 11.51 10.05
N ARG A 339 1.05 11.12 10.49
CA ARG A 339 0.29 11.91 11.46
C ARG A 339 0.71 11.66 12.89
N LYS A 340 0.83 10.38 13.26
CA LYS A 340 1.11 9.98 14.64
C LYS A 340 2.01 8.74 14.68
N LYS A 341 2.96 8.76 15.61
CA LYS A 341 3.80 7.61 15.94
C LYS A 341 3.22 6.93 17.17
N PHE A 342 3.20 5.62 17.19
CA PHE A 342 2.71 4.78 18.27
C PHE A 342 3.79 3.77 18.66
N MET A 343 3.80 3.39 19.93
CA MET A 343 4.55 2.21 20.39
C MET A 343 3.80 0.94 19.95
N LEU A 344 4.48 -0.22 19.89
CA LEU A 344 3.83 -1.50 19.62
C LEU A 344 2.69 -1.80 20.61
N SER A 345 2.85 -1.41 21.87
CA SER A 345 1.82 -1.56 22.92
C SER A 345 0.54 -0.75 22.65
N GLU A 346 0.60 0.26 21.79
CA GLU A 346 -0.51 1.13 21.42
C GLU A 346 -1.16 0.72 20.08
N ILE A 347 -0.85 -0.48 19.55
CA ILE A 347 -1.30 -0.93 18.23
C ILE A 347 -2.83 -0.88 18.06
N ASN A 348 -3.59 -1.23 19.09
CA ASN A 348 -5.04 -1.20 19.03
C ASN A 348 -5.58 0.24 18.97
N GLU A 349 -4.93 1.20 19.65
CA GLU A 349 -5.25 2.62 19.54
C GLU A 349 -4.97 3.13 18.11
N ALA A 350 -3.88 2.68 17.50
CA ALA A 350 -3.54 3.04 16.13
C ALA A 350 -4.61 2.56 15.12
N PHE A 351 -5.25 1.42 15.36
CA PHE A 351 -6.38 0.96 14.54
C PHE A 351 -7.67 1.73 14.85
N GLU A 352 -7.93 2.10 16.12
CA GLU A 352 -9.06 2.95 16.47
C GLU A 352 -8.99 4.33 15.77
N ASP A 353 -7.80 4.84 15.47
CA ASP A 353 -7.62 6.08 14.71
C ASP A 353 -8.05 5.94 13.24
N ILE A 354 -7.90 4.73 12.63
CA ILE A 354 -8.46 4.46 11.30
C ILE A 354 -9.98 4.53 11.33
N ASP A 355 -10.63 3.95 12.35
CA ASP A 355 -12.09 3.97 12.51
C ASP A 355 -12.65 5.40 12.68
N LYS A 356 -11.90 6.28 13.33
CA LYS A 356 -12.25 7.71 13.47
C LYS A 356 -12.11 8.48 12.14
N GLY A 357 -11.49 7.88 11.13
CA GLY A 357 -11.27 8.51 9.83
C GLY A 357 -10.26 9.66 9.86
N GLU A 358 -9.28 9.60 10.76
CA GLU A 358 -8.22 10.59 10.89
C GLU A 358 -7.40 10.75 9.60
N ASP A 359 -6.79 11.93 9.41
CA ASP A 359 -5.93 12.20 8.27
C ASP A 359 -4.59 11.48 8.36
N GLY A 360 -3.94 11.33 7.19
CA GLY A 360 -2.59 10.77 7.14
C GLY A 360 -2.52 9.33 7.64
N ARG A 361 -1.40 8.97 8.26
CA ARG A 361 -1.09 7.59 8.65
C ARG A 361 -0.54 7.49 10.06
N GLY A 362 -0.98 6.48 10.79
CA GLY A 362 -0.31 6.00 11.99
C GLY A 362 0.89 5.13 11.63
N VAL A 363 1.97 5.22 12.40
CA VAL A 363 3.18 4.41 12.24
C VAL A 363 3.60 3.87 13.60
N ILE A 364 3.77 2.56 13.68
CA ILE A 364 4.37 1.91 14.87
C ILE A 364 5.88 2.10 14.78
N VAL A 365 6.51 2.51 15.89
CA VAL A 365 7.97 2.63 16.05
C VAL A 365 8.47 1.65 17.09
N PHE A 366 9.67 1.08 16.87
CA PHE A 366 10.26 0.04 17.70
C PHE A 366 11.53 0.52 18.39
#